data_66fb0128943160802a21ec26948b9c37
#
_entry.id   66fb0128943160802a21ec26948b9c37
#
_cell.length_a   1.000
_cell.length_b   1.000
_cell.length_c   1.000
_cell.angle_alpha   90.00
_cell.angle_beta   90.00
_cell.angle_gamma   90.00
#
_symmetry.space_group_name_H-M   'P 1'
#
loop_
_entity.id
_entity.type
_entity.pdbx_description
1 polymer ?
#
loop_
_entity_poly.entity_id
_entity_poly.type
_entity_poly.pdbx_seq_one_letter_code
_entity_poly.pdbx_strand_id
1 'polypeptide(L)'
;RGISEPVTIHVLKGIRPAIASQQFRGGQKLSPFVGRAHEFAALNRAMEEARAGHSPVLGVVGEAGSGKSRLVFQFLESCRAAGIPILEARATGYGRATPLRPVLDLIRTFFGIEMETSKEIAAGRVRAALQRHGLTPDLPLLLDFLGLPLAGGEALPSDLALRHLQFLDALR
;
A
#
# COMPACT_ATOMS: atom_id res chain seq x y z
N ARG A 1 38.25 -19.47 20.93
CA ARG A 1 38.10 -18.63 22.14
C ARG A 1 36.60 -18.52 22.39
N GLY A 2 36.10 -19.28 23.39
CA GLY A 2 34.70 -19.32 23.77
C GLY A 2 34.34 -18.16 24.70
N ILE A 3 33.05 -17.86 24.77
CA ILE A 3 32.44 -16.90 25.72
C ILE A 3 32.43 -17.63 27.07
N SER A 4 33.04 -17.03 28.12
CA SER A 4 33.16 -17.62 29.44
C SER A 4 31.90 -17.54 30.32
N GLU A 5 30.93 -16.72 29.90
CA GLU A 5 29.65 -16.56 30.61
C GLU A 5 28.48 -16.97 29.72
N PRO A 6 27.40 -17.55 30.28
CA PRO A 6 26.23 -17.91 29.52
C PRO A 6 25.53 -16.66 28.96
N VAL A 7 25.27 -16.64 27.64
CA VAL A 7 24.54 -15.57 26.96
C VAL A 7 23.10 -16.03 26.75
N THR A 8 22.17 -15.22 27.19
CA THR A 8 20.72 -15.46 26.94
C THR A 8 20.42 -15.23 25.47
N ILE A 9 19.98 -16.27 24.78
CA ILE A 9 19.54 -16.19 23.38
C ILE A 9 18.03 -16.13 23.35
N HIS A 10 17.50 -15.13 22.64
CA HIS A 10 16.06 -15.00 22.37
C HIS A 10 15.74 -15.49 20.97
N VAL A 11 14.81 -16.43 20.87
CA VAL A 11 14.31 -16.91 19.57
C VAL A 11 13.12 -16.07 19.15
N LEU A 12 13.21 -15.42 17.99
CA LEU A 12 12.09 -14.73 17.37
C LEU A 12 11.08 -15.77 16.86
N LYS A 13 9.96 -15.96 17.56
CA LYS A 13 8.93 -16.96 17.23
C LYS A 13 7.92 -16.47 16.18
N GLY A 14 7.92 -15.20 15.85
CA GLY A 14 7.03 -14.63 14.85
C GLY A 14 7.07 -13.11 14.85
N ILE A 15 6.73 -12.53 13.73
CA ILE A 15 6.50 -11.10 13.56
C ILE A 15 5.00 -10.97 13.35
N ARG A 16 4.31 -10.28 14.24
CA ARG A 16 2.93 -9.87 13.94
C ARG A 16 2.97 -8.97 12.72
N PRO A 17 2.07 -9.15 11.73
CA PRO A 17 1.97 -8.22 10.62
C PRO A 17 1.88 -6.81 11.21
N ALA A 18 2.91 -6.00 10.97
CA ALA A 18 2.90 -4.63 11.40
C ALA A 18 1.91 -3.90 10.50
N ILE A 19 0.69 -3.74 10.95
CA ILE A 19 -0.16 -2.69 10.45
C ILE A 19 0.65 -1.41 10.60
N ALA A 20 0.70 -0.58 9.59
CA ALA A 20 1.52 0.63 9.49
C ALA A 20 1.44 1.56 10.71
N SER A 21 0.37 1.46 11.50
CA SER A 21 0.19 2.10 12.80
C SER A 21 1.20 1.65 13.89
N GLN A 22 1.89 0.50 13.73
CA GLN A 22 2.74 -0.03 14.80
C GLN A 22 4.10 0.66 14.94
N GLN A 23 4.57 1.44 13.96
CA GLN A 23 5.77 2.27 14.17
C GLN A 23 5.59 3.28 15.32
N PHE A 24 4.34 3.65 15.62
CA PHE A 24 4.01 4.50 16.76
C PHE A 24 3.48 3.71 17.97
N ARG A 25 3.20 2.40 17.83
CA ARG A 25 2.63 1.54 18.87
C ARG A 25 3.66 0.71 19.65
N GLY A 26 4.93 1.03 19.59
CA GLY A 26 5.96 0.36 20.42
C GLY A 26 5.76 0.58 21.92
N GLY A 27 4.53 0.34 22.45
CA GLY A 27 4.21 0.40 23.88
C GLY A 27 4.24 1.79 24.49
N GLN A 28 4.68 2.83 23.80
CA GLN A 28 4.69 4.19 24.28
C GLN A 28 3.34 4.86 24.00
N LYS A 29 2.73 5.42 25.04
CA LYS A 29 1.61 6.34 24.90
C LYS A 29 2.07 7.52 24.06
N LEU A 30 1.50 7.68 22.86
CA LEU A 30 1.79 8.83 22.02
C LEU A 30 1.40 10.10 22.78
N SER A 31 2.26 11.11 22.77
CA SER A 31 1.91 12.43 23.29
C SER A 31 0.64 12.97 22.61
N PRO A 32 -0.13 13.84 23.28
CA PRO A 32 -1.27 14.47 22.64
C PRO A 32 -0.89 15.09 21.30
N PHE A 33 -1.76 14.95 20.29
CA PHE A 33 -1.58 15.62 19.00
C PHE A 33 -1.99 17.08 19.18
N VAL A 34 -1.02 17.98 19.17
CA VAL A 34 -1.24 19.43 19.36
C VAL A 34 -0.67 20.21 18.19
N GLY A 35 -1.27 21.33 17.90
CA GLY A 35 -0.93 22.12 16.73
C GLY A 35 -1.44 21.47 15.43
N ARG A 36 -0.97 21.93 14.29
CA ARG A 36 -1.31 21.36 12.97
C ARG A 36 -2.80 21.34 12.62
N ALA A 37 -3.61 22.20 13.27
CA ALA A 37 -5.04 22.26 13.00
C ALA A 37 -5.34 22.66 11.54
N HIS A 38 -4.53 23.53 10.98
CA HIS A 38 -4.67 23.99 9.60
C HIS A 38 -4.37 22.87 8.59
N GLU A 39 -3.27 22.14 8.79
CA GLU A 39 -2.89 21.02 7.93
C GLU A 39 -3.89 19.87 8.06
N PHE A 40 -4.36 19.61 9.27
CA PHE A 40 -5.37 18.59 9.48
C PHE A 40 -6.71 18.95 8.82
N ALA A 41 -7.11 20.23 8.86
CA ALA A 41 -8.28 20.71 8.16
C ALA A 41 -8.16 20.60 6.62
N ALA A 42 -6.96 20.79 6.07
CA ALA A 42 -6.70 20.58 4.64
C ALA A 42 -6.87 19.12 4.24
N LEU A 43 -6.37 18.17 5.04
CA LEU A 43 -6.56 16.75 4.82
C LEU A 43 -8.04 16.35 4.89
N ASN A 44 -8.78 16.88 5.87
CA ASN A 44 -10.21 16.61 5.98
C ASN A 44 -11.01 17.16 4.78
N ARG A 45 -10.69 18.35 4.28
CA ARG A 45 -11.32 18.86 3.06
C ARG A 45 -11.11 17.95 1.87
N ALA A 46 -9.88 17.52 1.64
CA ALA A 46 -9.61 16.59 0.57
C ALA A 46 -10.35 15.25 0.74
N MET A 47 -10.49 14.78 1.96
CA MET A 47 -11.31 13.59 2.23
C MET A 47 -12.78 13.81 1.83
N GLU A 48 -13.36 14.96 2.15
CA GLU A 48 -14.74 15.28 1.75
C GLU A 48 -14.87 15.44 0.22
N GLU A 49 -13.89 16.05 -0.44
CA GLU A 49 -13.81 16.09 -1.90
C GLU A 49 -13.78 14.69 -2.52
N ALA A 50 -12.97 13.78 -1.93
CA ALA A 50 -12.91 12.38 -2.37
C ALA A 50 -14.25 11.68 -2.19
N ARG A 51 -14.97 11.92 -1.09
CA ARG A 51 -16.32 11.39 -0.86
C ARG A 51 -17.36 11.93 -1.86
N ALA A 52 -17.14 13.14 -2.36
CA ALA A 52 -17.95 13.75 -3.41
C ALA A 52 -17.62 13.24 -4.83
N GLY A 53 -16.70 12.27 -4.96
CA GLY A 53 -16.32 11.67 -6.24
C GLY A 53 -15.17 12.35 -6.96
N HIS A 54 -14.48 13.31 -6.31
CA HIS A 54 -13.24 13.89 -6.82
C HIS A 54 -12.05 13.02 -6.42
N SER A 55 -10.91 13.21 -7.07
CA SER A 55 -9.67 12.48 -6.75
C SER A 55 -8.55 13.45 -6.36
N PRO A 56 -8.64 14.11 -5.18
CA PRO A 56 -7.62 15.05 -4.77
C PRO A 56 -6.30 14.34 -4.46
N VAL A 57 -5.18 14.98 -4.81
CA VAL A 57 -3.84 14.53 -4.46
C VAL A 57 -3.21 15.56 -3.53
N LEU A 58 -2.76 15.12 -2.36
CA LEU A 58 -2.07 15.99 -1.39
C LEU A 58 -0.66 15.49 -1.12
N GLY A 59 0.28 16.45 -1.11
CA GLY A 59 1.64 16.25 -0.66
C GLY A 59 1.86 16.79 0.74
N VAL A 60 2.38 15.98 1.65
CA VAL A 60 2.84 16.44 2.97
C VAL A 60 4.35 16.60 2.95
N VAL A 61 4.82 17.82 2.90
CA VAL A 61 6.24 18.19 2.77
C VAL A 61 6.75 18.88 4.03
N GLY A 62 8.01 18.70 4.35
CA GLY A 62 8.66 19.35 5.50
C GLY A 62 9.97 18.65 5.85
N GLU A 63 10.74 19.25 6.74
CA GLU A 63 12.03 18.72 7.21
C GLU A 63 11.90 17.40 7.98
N ALA A 64 13.02 16.68 8.10
CA ALA A 64 13.08 15.48 8.94
C ALA A 64 12.70 15.84 10.40
N GLY A 65 11.91 15.01 11.05
CA GLY A 65 11.46 15.26 12.42
C GLY A 65 10.30 16.26 12.57
N SER A 66 9.85 16.93 11.52
CA SER A 66 8.77 17.94 11.58
C SER A 66 7.37 17.39 11.89
N GLY A 67 7.23 16.08 12.13
CA GLY A 67 5.96 15.45 12.51
C GLY A 67 5.05 15.04 11.36
N LYS A 68 5.53 15.01 10.10
CA LYS A 68 4.75 14.56 8.93
C LYS A 68 4.06 13.22 9.13
N SER A 69 4.84 12.22 9.55
CA SER A 69 4.31 10.87 9.78
C SER A 69 3.28 10.84 10.91
N ARG A 70 3.42 11.71 11.91
CA ARG A 70 2.45 11.83 13.00
C ARG A 70 1.14 12.45 12.51
N LEU A 71 1.22 13.48 11.66
CA LEU A 71 0.04 14.11 11.05
C LEU A 71 -0.73 13.09 10.21
N VAL A 72 -0.03 12.39 9.30
CA VAL A 72 -0.63 11.36 8.44
C VAL A 72 -1.24 10.23 9.29
N PHE A 73 -0.52 9.74 10.29
CA PHE A 73 -1.03 8.71 11.20
C PHE A 73 -2.34 9.15 11.88
N GLN A 74 -2.38 10.37 12.44
CA GLN A 74 -3.56 10.89 13.13
C GLN A 74 -4.76 11.01 12.17
N PHE A 75 -4.51 11.46 10.93
CA PHE A 75 -5.53 11.54 9.90
C PHE A 75 -6.06 10.15 9.50
N LEU A 76 -5.17 9.18 9.26
CA LEU A 76 -5.58 7.82 8.94
C LEU A 76 -6.38 7.15 10.07
N GLU A 77 -6.06 7.44 11.33
CA GLU A 77 -6.88 6.97 12.47
C GLU A 77 -8.29 7.57 12.44
N SER A 78 -8.43 8.84 12.07
CA SER A 78 -9.76 9.46 11.91
C SER A 78 -10.54 8.85 10.74
N CYS A 79 -9.88 8.55 9.62
CA CYS A 79 -10.49 7.85 8.49
C CYS A 79 -10.96 6.43 8.87
N ARG A 80 -10.15 5.68 9.62
CA ARG A 80 -10.53 4.34 10.13
C ARG A 80 -11.74 4.41 11.04
N ALA A 81 -11.75 5.38 11.96
CA ALA A 81 -12.89 5.59 12.85
C ALA A 81 -14.17 5.94 12.10
N ALA A 82 -14.05 6.60 10.94
CA ALA A 82 -15.16 6.92 10.05
C ALA A 82 -15.53 5.77 9.08
N GLY A 83 -14.88 4.61 9.17
CA GLY A 83 -15.12 3.46 8.29
C GLY A 83 -14.65 3.65 6.85
N ILE A 84 -13.74 4.59 6.60
CA ILE A 84 -13.19 4.85 5.27
C ILE A 84 -12.11 3.80 4.98
N PRO A 85 -12.20 3.08 3.85
CA PRO A 85 -11.17 2.13 3.46
C PRO A 85 -9.85 2.84 3.16
N ILE A 86 -8.76 2.29 3.66
CA ILE A 86 -7.42 2.85 3.49
C ILE A 86 -6.51 1.83 2.84
N LEU A 87 -5.85 2.24 1.77
CA LEU A 87 -4.76 1.51 1.16
C LEU A 87 -3.45 2.26 1.47
N GLU A 88 -2.47 1.54 1.97
CA GLU A 88 -1.21 2.12 2.41
C GLU A 88 -0.04 1.41 1.74
N ALA A 89 0.86 2.17 1.14
CA ALA A 89 2.10 1.66 0.60
C ALA A 89 3.28 2.52 1.05
N ARG A 90 4.46 1.91 1.11
CA ARG A 90 5.68 2.57 1.57
C ARG A 90 6.83 2.37 0.60
N ALA A 91 7.45 3.46 0.21
CA ALA A 91 8.75 3.42 -0.45
C ALA A 91 9.84 3.34 0.61
N THR A 92 10.70 2.33 0.53
CA THR A 92 11.87 2.18 1.40
C THR A 92 13.14 2.41 0.61
N GLY A 93 14.17 3.00 1.24
CA GLY A 93 15.46 3.25 0.59
C GLY A 93 16.16 1.99 0.06
N TYR A 94 15.84 0.82 0.60
CA TYR A 94 16.32 -0.48 0.14
C TYR A 94 15.59 -1.01 -1.10
N GLY A 95 14.47 -0.41 -1.49
CA GLY A 95 13.64 -0.82 -2.61
C GLY A 95 14.11 -0.35 -3.99
N ARG A 96 15.33 0.20 -4.12
CA ARG A 96 15.88 0.65 -5.43
C ARG A 96 16.00 -0.47 -6.46
N ALA A 97 16.06 -1.72 -6.01
CA ALA A 97 16.15 -2.89 -6.89
C ALA A 97 14.82 -3.32 -7.52
N THR A 98 13.68 -2.83 -7.02
CA THR A 98 12.36 -3.25 -7.54
C THR A 98 11.52 -1.99 -7.80
N PRO A 99 11.54 -1.48 -9.04
CA PRO A 99 10.68 -0.39 -9.45
C PRO A 99 9.20 -0.72 -9.19
N LEU A 100 8.39 0.30 -8.88
CA LEU A 100 6.95 0.19 -8.67
C LEU A 100 6.52 -0.75 -7.52
N ARG A 101 7.42 -1.17 -6.64
CA ARG A 101 7.09 -2.05 -5.51
C ARG A 101 5.94 -1.50 -4.65
N PRO A 102 5.89 -0.20 -4.29
CA PRO A 102 4.77 0.35 -3.53
C PRO A 102 3.43 0.23 -4.28
N VAL A 103 3.43 0.40 -5.60
CA VAL A 103 2.23 0.24 -6.43
C VAL A 103 1.78 -1.22 -6.44
N LEU A 104 2.71 -2.14 -6.60
CA LEU A 104 2.45 -3.59 -6.53
C LEU A 104 1.80 -3.98 -5.19
N ASP A 105 2.33 -3.46 -4.08
CA ASP A 105 1.83 -3.75 -2.74
C ASP A 105 0.42 -3.14 -2.52
N LEU A 106 0.14 -1.93 -3.04
CA LEU A 106 -1.20 -1.34 -3.04
C LEU A 106 -2.21 -2.20 -3.81
N ILE A 107 -1.87 -2.60 -5.03
CA ILE A 107 -2.74 -3.40 -5.89
C ILE A 107 -3.01 -4.76 -5.25
N ARG A 108 -1.99 -5.41 -4.70
CA ARG A 108 -2.18 -6.67 -3.97
C ARG A 108 -3.11 -6.53 -2.78
N THR A 109 -2.93 -5.47 -1.99
CA THR A 109 -3.80 -5.18 -0.85
C THR A 109 -5.24 -4.93 -1.30
N PHE A 110 -5.43 -4.17 -2.38
CA PHE A 110 -6.75 -3.88 -2.94
C PHE A 110 -7.51 -5.15 -3.35
N PHE A 111 -6.82 -6.11 -3.97
CA PHE A 111 -7.41 -7.38 -4.38
C PHE A 111 -7.40 -8.45 -3.28
N GLY A 112 -6.94 -8.14 -2.08
CA GLY A 112 -6.83 -9.09 -0.96
C GLY A 112 -5.85 -10.23 -1.23
N ILE A 113 -4.78 -9.97 -1.99
CA ILE A 113 -3.74 -10.95 -2.31
C ILE A 113 -2.69 -10.93 -1.20
N GLU A 114 -2.70 -11.97 -0.37
CA GLU A 114 -1.71 -12.20 0.68
C GLU A 114 -0.54 -13.03 0.16
N MET A 115 0.56 -13.09 0.93
CA MET A 115 1.76 -13.86 0.54
C MET A 115 1.49 -15.36 0.35
N GLU A 116 0.51 -15.90 1.08
CA GLU A 116 0.14 -17.32 1.07
C GLU A 116 -0.98 -17.62 0.05
N THR A 117 -1.52 -16.60 -0.63
CA THR A 117 -2.57 -16.79 -1.64
C THR A 117 -1.98 -17.47 -2.87
N SER A 118 -2.55 -18.61 -3.30
CA SER A 118 -2.09 -19.25 -4.54
C SER A 118 -2.32 -18.33 -5.74
N LYS A 119 -1.48 -18.46 -6.76
CA LYS A 119 -1.53 -17.62 -7.96
C LYS A 119 -2.86 -17.72 -8.69
N GLU A 120 -3.46 -18.90 -8.69
CA GLU A 120 -4.74 -19.17 -9.34
C GLU A 120 -5.89 -18.44 -8.61
N ILE A 121 -5.90 -18.52 -7.29
CA ILE A 121 -6.90 -17.81 -6.45
C ILE A 121 -6.72 -16.30 -6.61
N ALA A 122 -5.49 -15.81 -6.58
CA ALA A 122 -5.18 -14.40 -6.78
C ALA A 122 -5.66 -13.91 -8.16
N ALA A 123 -5.36 -14.65 -9.23
CA ALA A 123 -5.83 -14.34 -10.58
C ALA A 123 -7.36 -14.33 -10.67
N GLY A 124 -8.03 -15.28 -10.01
CA GLY A 124 -9.48 -15.32 -9.93
C GLY A 124 -10.09 -14.09 -9.26
N ARG A 125 -9.49 -13.62 -8.16
CA ARG A 125 -9.92 -12.40 -7.46
C ARG A 125 -9.79 -11.16 -8.35
N VAL A 126 -8.67 -11.01 -9.04
CA VAL A 126 -8.43 -9.90 -9.98
C VAL A 126 -9.45 -9.92 -11.10
N ARG A 127 -9.66 -11.08 -11.75
CA ARG A 127 -10.65 -11.23 -12.83
C ARG A 127 -12.05 -10.84 -12.37
N ALA A 128 -12.50 -11.39 -11.25
CA ALA A 128 -13.83 -11.10 -10.72
C ALA A 128 -14.02 -9.61 -10.36
N ALA A 129 -12.98 -8.95 -9.86
CA ALA A 129 -13.04 -7.54 -9.53
C ALA A 129 -13.13 -6.67 -10.80
N LEU A 130 -12.25 -6.89 -11.78
CA LEU A 130 -12.26 -6.13 -13.03
C LEU A 130 -13.53 -6.34 -13.84
N GLN A 131 -14.09 -7.54 -13.88
CA GLN A 131 -15.38 -7.82 -14.53
C GLN A 131 -16.51 -7.01 -13.90
N ARG A 132 -16.56 -6.92 -12.57
CA ARG A 132 -17.59 -6.12 -11.87
C ARG A 132 -17.53 -4.63 -12.20
N HIS A 133 -16.36 -4.11 -12.55
CA HIS A 133 -16.14 -2.70 -12.85
C HIS A 133 -16.05 -2.40 -14.36
N GLY A 134 -16.20 -3.40 -15.23
CA GLY A 134 -16.11 -3.22 -16.68
C GLY A 134 -14.69 -2.96 -17.21
N LEU A 135 -13.64 -3.28 -16.42
CA LEU A 135 -12.24 -3.03 -16.73
C LEU A 135 -11.54 -4.28 -17.29
N THR A 136 -12.26 -5.14 -17.98
CA THR A 136 -11.73 -6.38 -18.54
C THR A 136 -10.61 -6.22 -19.58
N PRO A 137 -10.56 -5.14 -20.39
CA PRO A 137 -9.47 -4.94 -21.34
C PRO A 137 -8.08 -4.86 -20.69
N ASP A 138 -8.01 -4.36 -19.46
CA ASP A 138 -6.75 -4.14 -18.73
C ASP A 138 -6.29 -5.38 -17.95
N LEU A 139 -7.12 -6.41 -17.92
CA LEU A 139 -6.86 -7.63 -17.15
C LEU A 139 -5.52 -8.30 -17.46
N PRO A 140 -5.12 -8.51 -18.73
CA PRO A 140 -3.85 -9.18 -19.02
C PRO A 140 -2.64 -8.38 -18.50
N LEU A 141 -2.67 -7.06 -18.63
CA LEU A 141 -1.60 -6.18 -18.15
C LEU A 141 -1.47 -6.23 -16.63
N LEU A 142 -2.59 -6.23 -15.93
CA LEU A 142 -2.59 -6.27 -14.47
C LEU A 142 -2.15 -7.63 -13.93
N LEU A 143 -2.56 -8.73 -14.56
CA LEU A 143 -2.10 -10.07 -14.21
C LEU A 143 -0.60 -10.21 -14.42
N ASP A 144 -0.06 -9.75 -15.55
CA ASP A 144 1.38 -9.76 -15.85
C ASP A 144 2.15 -8.93 -14.82
N PHE A 145 1.70 -7.73 -14.52
CA PHE A 145 2.31 -6.86 -13.51
C PHE A 145 2.34 -7.50 -12.11
N LEU A 146 1.30 -8.24 -11.75
CA LEU A 146 1.21 -8.97 -10.49
C LEU A 146 2.01 -10.29 -10.48
N GLY A 147 2.51 -10.73 -11.63
CA GLY A 147 3.17 -12.04 -11.81
C GLY A 147 2.20 -13.21 -11.67
N LEU A 148 0.94 -13.00 -12.08
CA LEU A 148 -0.14 -13.98 -12.02
C LEU A 148 -0.34 -14.68 -13.37
N PRO A 149 -0.91 -15.91 -13.40
CA PRO A 149 -1.11 -16.64 -14.63
C PRO A 149 -2.16 -15.99 -15.52
N LEU A 150 -1.84 -15.86 -16.78
CA LEU A 150 -2.76 -15.49 -17.87
C LEU A 150 -3.61 -16.71 -18.25
N ALA A 151 -4.85 -16.49 -18.63
CA ALA A 151 -5.68 -17.54 -19.23
C ALA A 151 -5.34 -17.71 -20.71
N GLY A 152 -5.65 -18.90 -21.27
CA GLY A 152 -5.42 -19.15 -22.69
C GLY A 152 -6.22 -18.17 -23.57
N GLY A 153 -5.49 -17.41 -24.41
CA GLY A 153 -6.05 -16.37 -25.27
C GLY A 153 -5.83 -14.93 -24.81
N GLU A 154 -5.36 -14.71 -23.58
CA GLU A 154 -4.92 -13.41 -23.11
C GLU A 154 -3.51 -13.13 -23.68
N ALA A 155 -3.41 -12.17 -24.61
CA ALA A 155 -2.15 -11.79 -25.23
C ALA A 155 -1.63 -10.46 -24.68
N LEU A 156 -0.33 -10.40 -24.42
CA LEU A 156 0.37 -9.19 -24.06
C LEU A 156 1.20 -8.68 -25.24
N PRO A 157 1.38 -7.36 -25.37
CA PRO A 157 2.35 -6.83 -26.31
C PRO A 157 3.75 -7.44 -26.05
N SER A 158 4.47 -7.79 -27.11
CA SER A 158 5.84 -8.32 -26.98
C SER A 158 6.83 -7.25 -26.46
N ASP A 159 6.56 -5.98 -26.72
CA ASP A 159 7.40 -4.87 -26.31
C ASP A 159 7.13 -4.50 -24.84
N LEU A 160 8.18 -4.59 -24.03
CA LEU A 160 8.15 -4.28 -22.60
C LEU A 160 7.86 -2.80 -22.33
N ALA A 161 8.35 -1.89 -23.16
CA ALA A 161 8.12 -0.45 -23.01
C ALA A 161 6.66 -0.12 -23.30
N LEU A 162 6.07 -0.73 -24.32
CA LEU A 162 4.66 -0.57 -24.65
C LEU A 162 3.76 -1.11 -23.53
N ARG A 163 4.09 -2.29 -22.96
CA ARG A 163 3.38 -2.84 -21.80
C ARG A 163 3.39 -1.88 -20.60
N HIS A 164 4.53 -1.25 -20.35
CA HIS A 164 4.66 -0.29 -19.25
C HIS A 164 3.80 0.95 -19.44
N LEU A 165 3.78 1.50 -20.67
CA LEU A 165 2.95 2.66 -21.01
C LEU A 165 1.46 2.33 -20.90
N GLN A 166 1.02 1.19 -21.41
CA GLN A 166 -0.35 0.74 -21.33
C GLN A 166 -0.78 0.47 -19.88
N PHE A 167 0.11 -0.12 -19.06
CA PHE A 167 -0.15 -0.31 -17.63
C PHE A 167 -0.33 1.03 -16.90
N LEU A 168 0.48 2.04 -17.19
CA LEU A 168 0.33 3.37 -16.59
C LEU A 168 -0.97 4.05 -17.02
N ASP A 169 -1.43 3.80 -18.25
CA ASP A 169 -2.72 4.31 -18.75
C ASP A 169 -3.89 3.62 -18.09
N ALA A 170 -3.82 2.32 -17.88
CA ALA A 170 -4.83 1.52 -17.17
C ALA A 170 -4.99 1.87 -15.68
N LEU A 171 -4.02 2.59 -15.09
CA LEU A 171 -4.09 3.07 -13.70
C LEU A 171 -4.78 4.45 -13.56
N ARG A 172 -5.20 5.07 -14.64
CA ARG A 172 -5.92 6.37 -14.64
C ARG A 172 -7.42 6.20 -14.51
#